data_184516259bf998d676db53a54e5a13a8
#
_entry.id   184516259bf998d676db53a54e5a13a8
#
_cell.length_a   1.000
_cell.length_b   1.000
_cell.length_c   1.000
_cell.angle_alpha   90.00
_cell.angle_beta   90.00
_cell.angle_gamma   90.00
#
_symmetry.space_group_name_H-M   'P 1'
#
loop_
_entity.id
_entity.type
_entity.pdbx_description
1 polymer ?
#
loop_
_entity_poly.entity_id
_entity_poly.type
_entity_poly.pdbx_seq_one_letter_code
_entity_poly.pdbx_strand_id
1 'polypeptide(L)'
;MDRRHKVELFEVIRRGYAAGETIQGLSKKHCVHRRMVRQAIGNAIPPERKAVVREAPRLGPVKEHIEQMLASDVKAPRKQRHTAHRIWMRLSREHPEHPVGEATVRRYVQVRKRELGLSGREVFVPQSYELGQEAQVDWFEGMAKLGGEVVKLQFFAMRSMGSGDAFHRAYPHATQQALLEAHEHAFDYFGGVFKTLRYDNMKSVVRKILRGYQRVETDRIIAFRSHWGFQSEYCNPASGNEKGGVEGELGWFRRNLLVPVPEASDLNALNQQVLADCVTNRGRTIIGRSMTIGAASELEREHLLPLAAEGFPIREVLYPLLVDGKGRVKVKTNWYSTSHWPGLRVTAVVGPLTVEIMHDNKVAAHHPRCYGRGHEILDLEHYLDVLDRKPGAMKGCTPLQQWRQAGRWPACLDAIWRELEQRHGKSKGTREMIALVRAGSIDGWDKLIAAVQDALRLGISDSAAVLHLLRMPDPEQRRQYAVALAEELQQYERPMPVMDNYDLLLANTTGAIQ
;
A
#
# COMPACT_ATOMS: atom_id res chain seq x y z
N MET A 1 16.06 30.77 43.22
CA MET A 1 14.98 31.75 43.03
C MET A 1 14.58 31.73 41.59
N ASP A 2 13.31 31.38 41.30
CA ASP A 2 12.73 31.36 39.97
C ASP A 2 12.66 32.78 39.37
N ARG A 3 12.63 32.93 38.02
CA ARG A 3 12.62 34.25 37.34
C ARG A 3 11.40 35.09 37.77
N ARG A 4 10.25 34.48 37.95
CA ARG A 4 9.01 35.14 38.40
C ARG A 4 9.19 35.74 39.78
N HIS A 5 9.67 34.99 40.78
CA HIS A 5 9.98 35.47 42.11
C HIS A 5 10.99 36.63 42.13
N LYS A 6 11.93 36.63 41.17
CA LYS A 6 12.92 37.69 41.05
C LYS A 6 12.31 38.98 40.48
N VAL A 7 11.34 38.88 39.57
CA VAL A 7 10.59 40.05 39.05
C VAL A 7 9.71 40.64 40.14
N GLU A 8 8.98 39.80 40.87
CA GLU A 8 8.14 40.22 42.02
C GLU A 8 8.99 40.90 43.10
N LEU A 9 10.15 40.35 43.41
CA LEU A 9 11.09 40.97 44.34
C LEU A 9 11.60 42.34 43.83
N PHE A 10 11.87 42.50 42.57
CA PHE A 10 12.26 43.78 41.98
C PHE A 10 11.14 44.80 42.06
N GLU A 11 9.91 44.40 41.87
CA GLU A 11 8.72 45.26 42.04
C GLU A 11 8.61 45.78 43.49
N VAL A 12 8.68 44.89 44.48
CA VAL A 12 8.57 45.25 45.91
C VAL A 12 9.72 46.16 46.32
N ILE A 13 10.96 45.89 45.88
CA ILE A 13 12.11 46.75 46.15
C ILE A 13 11.91 48.14 45.56
N ARG A 14 11.41 48.27 44.35
CA ARG A 14 11.15 49.55 43.67
C ARG A 14 10.07 50.37 44.40
N ARG A 15 8.98 49.68 44.82
CA ARG A 15 7.92 50.33 45.63
C ARG A 15 8.45 50.85 46.97
N GLY A 16 9.24 50.02 47.68
CA GLY A 16 9.82 50.44 48.95
C GLY A 16 10.78 51.62 48.79
N TYR A 17 11.59 51.63 47.69
CA TYR A 17 12.47 52.76 47.40
C TYR A 17 11.70 54.04 47.06
N ALA A 18 10.63 53.96 46.30
CA ALA A 18 9.75 55.06 45.98
C ALA A 18 9.02 55.60 47.21
N ALA A 19 8.76 54.77 48.26
CA ALA A 19 8.22 55.15 49.56
C ALA A 19 9.26 55.73 50.52
N GLY A 20 10.53 55.95 50.04
CA GLY A 20 11.59 56.58 50.84
C GLY A 20 12.46 55.64 51.67
N GLU A 21 12.30 54.28 51.50
CA GLU A 21 13.18 53.32 52.17
C GLU A 21 14.63 53.38 51.61
N THR A 22 15.61 53.28 52.46
CA THR A 22 17.02 53.33 52.05
C THR A 22 17.47 51.99 51.40
N ILE A 23 18.48 52.06 50.53
CA ILE A 23 19.08 50.85 49.89
C ILE A 23 19.54 49.84 50.97
N GLN A 24 20.03 50.31 52.11
CA GLN A 24 20.45 49.47 53.23
C GLN A 24 19.26 48.85 53.96
N GLY A 25 18.20 49.58 54.12
CA GLY A 25 16.92 49.12 54.74
C GLY A 25 16.30 48.01 53.87
N LEU A 26 16.15 48.23 52.52
CA LEU A 26 15.61 47.28 51.58
C LEU A 26 16.47 46.01 51.45
N SER A 27 17.80 46.17 51.51
CA SER A 27 18.74 45.03 51.50
C SER A 27 18.54 44.12 52.72
N LYS A 28 18.38 44.70 53.92
CA LYS A 28 18.12 43.95 55.15
C LYS A 28 16.72 43.34 55.15
N LYS A 29 15.71 44.12 54.78
CA LYS A 29 14.29 43.74 54.80
C LYS A 29 14.01 42.53 53.91
N HIS A 30 14.62 42.48 52.70
CA HIS A 30 14.42 41.44 51.74
C HIS A 30 15.54 40.39 51.70
N CYS A 31 16.50 40.44 52.64
CA CYS A 31 17.64 39.52 52.73
C CYS A 31 18.40 39.37 51.42
N VAL A 32 18.63 40.48 50.67
CA VAL A 32 19.32 40.50 49.40
C VAL A 32 20.53 41.44 49.41
N HIS A 33 21.52 41.11 48.57
CA HIS A 33 22.72 41.97 48.51
C HIS A 33 22.40 43.36 47.94
N ARG A 34 23.00 44.46 48.47
CA ARG A 34 22.80 45.86 48.04
C ARG A 34 22.94 46.03 46.51
N ARG A 35 23.76 45.22 45.86
CA ARG A 35 23.90 45.21 44.38
C ARG A 35 22.58 44.86 43.70
N MET A 36 21.81 43.91 44.23
CA MET A 36 20.50 43.52 43.69
C MET A 36 19.46 44.63 43.87
N VAL A 37 19.50 45.31 45.02
CA VAL A 37 18.64 46.48 45.25
C VAL A 37 18.92 47.59 44.24
N ARG A 38 20.20 47.93 43.99
CA ARG A 38 20.58 48.91 42.95
C ARG A 38 20.18 48.46 41.55
N GLN A 39 20.29 47.17 41.24
CA GLN A 39 19.84 46.63 39.96
C GLN A 39 18.31 46.76 39.80
N ALA A 40 17.55 46.48 40.85
CA ALA A 40 16.10 46.62 40.84
C ALA A 40 15.66 48.08 40.68
N ILE A 41 16.37 49.04 41.33
CA ILE A 41 16.09 50.46 41.18
C ILE A 41 16.41 50.94 39.77
N GLY A 42 17.56 50.51 39.19
CA GLY A 42 17.99 50.92 37.88
C GLY A 42 17.19 50.29 36.72
N ASN A 43 16.66 49.09 36.91
CA ASN A 43 15.87 48.40 35.86
C ASN A 43 14.79 47.52 36.52
N ALA A 44 13.55 47.64 36.04
CA ALA A 44 12.44 46.81 36.51
C ALA A 44 12.58 45.33 36.10
N ILE A 45 13.29 45.05 35.03
CA ILE A 45 13.49 43.68 34.50
C ILE A 45 14.82 43.15 35.02
N PRO A 46 14.84 42.04 35.81
CA PRO A 46 16.08 41.40 36.22
C PRO A 46 16.95 41.01 35.04
N PRO A 47 18.26 41.22 35.06
CA PRO A 47 19.14 40.80 34.00
C PRO A 47 19.11 39.28 33.81
N GLU A 48 19.19 38.86 32.57
CA GLU A 48 19.26 37.43 32.26
C GLU A 48 20.53 36.81 32.85
N ARG A 49 20.39 35.55 33.32
CA ARG A 49 21.55 34.78 33.77
C ARG A 49 22.49 34.58 32.60
N LYS A 50 23.71 35.07 32.69
CA LYS A 50 24.75 34.72 31.70
C LYS A 50 24.91 33.19 31.70
N ALA A 51 24.70 32.57 30.55
CA ALA A 51 24.96 31.14 30.39
C ALA A 51 26.46 30.91 30.65
N VAL A 52 26.77 30.11 31.64
CA VAL A 52 28.15 29.68 31.88
C VAL A 52 28.50 28.71 30.76
N VAL A 53 29.44 29.10 29.90
CA VAL A 53 29.99 28.19 28.89
C VAL A 53 30.79 27.14 29.65
N ARG A 54 30.21 25.95 29.84
CA ARG A 54 30.91 24.81 30.39
C ARG A 54 31.63 24.10 29.27
N GLU A 55 32.92 23.82 29.48
CA GLU A 55 33.64 22.93 28.59
C GLU A 55 32.91 21.58 28.52
N ALA A 56 32.74 21.06 27.31
CA ALA A 56 32.13 19.75 27.09
C ALA A 56 33.22 18.67 27.15
N PRO A 57 33.46 18.04 28.32
CA PRO A 57 34.65 17.20 28.52
C PRO A 57 34.69 15.99 27.60
N ARG A 58 33.54 15.48 27.16
CA ARG A 58 33.45 14.35 26.22
C ARG A 58 33.57 14.76 24.76
N LEU A 59 33.14 15.95 24.39
CA LEU A 59 33.17 16.46 23.02
C LEU A 59 34.49 17.18 22.70
N GLY A 60 35.13 17.79 23.70
CA GLY A 60 36.37 18.56 23.53
C GLY A 60 37.45 17.87 22.71
N PRO A 61 37.86 16.63 23.06
CA PRO A 61 38.92 15.92 22.35
C PRO A 61 38.63 15.65 20.86
N VAL A 62 37.36 15.43 20.50
CA VAL A 62 36.97 15.09 19.11
C VAL A 62 36.45 16.29 18.32
N LYS A 63 36.38 17.44 18.93
CA LYS A 63 35.80 18.65 18.34
C LYS A 63 36.54 19.10 17.09
N GLU A 64 37.87 19.06 17.12
CA GLU A 64 38.74 19.43 15.99
C GLU A 64 38.54 18.49 14.80
N HIS A 65 38.40 17.21 15.02
CA HIS A 65 38.12 16.23 13.96
C HIS A 65 36.74 16.47 13.30
N ILE A 66 35.72 16.83 14.11
CA ILE A 66 34.41 17.24 13.56
C ILE A 66 34.55 18.49 12.67
N GLU A 67 35.29 19.50 13.12
CA GLU A 67 35.51 20.73 12.34
C GLU A 67 36.23 20.44 11.02
N GLN A 68 37.24 19.58 11.02
CA GLN A 68 37.95 19.17 9.80
C GLN A 68 37.02 18.47 8.80
N MET A 69 36.14 17.55 9.30
CA MET A 69 35.13 16.88 8.47
C MET A 69 34.14 17.90 7.88
N LEU A 70 33.65 18.83 8.68
CA LEU A 70 32.72 19.88 8.23
C LEU A 70 33.38 20.88 7.28
N ALA A 71 34.65 21.21 7.47
CA ALA A 71 35.40 22.05 6.55
C ALA A 71 35.57 21.39 5.17
N SER A 72 35.79 20.08 5.13
CA SER A 72 35.81 19.31 3.88
C SER A 72 34.47 19.32 3.17
N ASP A 73 33.36 19.32 3.92
CA ASP A 73 32.00 19.36 3.38
C ASP A 73 31.67 20.68 2.64
N VAL A 74 32.34 21.77 2.94
CA VAL A 74 32.14 23.05 2.24
C VAL A 74 32.39 22.89 0.74
N LYS A 75 33.43 22.14 0.37
CA LYS A 75 33.84 21.89 -1.02
C LYS A 75 33.13 20.68 -1.64
N ALA A 76 32.53 19.81 -0.82
CA ALA A 76 31.89 18.60 -1.28
C ALA A 76 30.51 18.85 -1.90
N PRO A 77 30.10 18.07 -2.93
CA PRO A 77 28.75 18.12 -3.47
C PRO A 77 27.71 17.89 -2.37
N ARG A 78 26.57 18.62 -2.39
CA ARG A 78 25.53 18.58 -1.34
C ARG A 78 25.13 17.14 -0.92
N LYS A 79 25.02 16.22 -1.90
CA LYS A 79 24.65 14.82 -1.67
C LYS A 79 25.77 13.96 -1.06
N GLN A 80 27.00 14.42 -1.03
CA GLN A 80 28.18 13.70 -0.49
C GLN A 80 28.72 14.33 0.79
N ARG A 81 28.00 15.27 1.40
CA ARG A 81 28.36 15.88 2.68
C ARG A 81 28.05 14.94 3.83
N HIS A 82 28.87 14.96 4.87
CA HIS A 82 28.69 14.14 6.06
C HIS A 82 27.34 14.43 6.73
N THR A 83 26.61 13.38 7.08
CA THR A 83 25.51 13.46 8.06
C THR A 83 26.09 13.44 9.48
N ALA A 84 25.33 13.92 10.48
CA ALA A 84 25.78 13.84 11.87
C ALA A 84 26.02 12.40 12.33
N HIS A 85 25.19 11.45 11.86
CA HIS A 85 25.37 10.02 12.09
C HIS A 85 26.67 9.50 11.48
N ARG A 86 26.99 9.89 10.24
CA ARG A 86 28.26 9.49 9.58
C ARG A 86 29.48 10.04 10.28
N ILE A 87 29.42 11.29 10.78
CA ILE A 87 30.49 11.88 11.60
C ILE A 87 30.67 11.06 12.87
N TRP A 88 29.57 10.74 13.58
CA TRP A 88 29.63 9.92 14.78
C TRP A 88 30.22 8.51 14.51
N MET A 89 29.79 7.84 13.44
CA MET A 89 30.37 6.54 13.07
C MET A 89 31.88 6.63 12.75
N ARG A 90 32.31 7.69 12.10
CA ARG A 90 33.73 7.91 11.82
C ARG A 90 34.52 8.14 13.10
N LEU A 91 34.03 8.97 14.00
CA LEU A 91 34.65 9.20 15.31
C LEU A 91 34.77 7.91 16.11
N SER A 92 33.72 7.11 16.17
CA SER A 92 33.73 5.83 16.88
C SER A 92 34.74 4.82 16.32
N ARG A 93 35.06 4.89 15.02
CA ARG A 93 36.03 4.03 14.37
C ARG A 93 37.44 4.61 14.38
N GLU A 94 37.59 5.91 14.13
CA GLU A 94 38.87 6.60 13.95
C GLU A 94 39.45 7.07 15.30
N HIS A 95 38.61 7.28 16.33
CA HIS A 95 38.96 7.76 17.68
C HIS A 95 38.23 6.97 18.77
N PRO A 96 38.40 5.65 18.86
CA PRO A 96 37.71 4.81 19.84
C PRO A 96 38.10 5.14 21.30
N GLU A 97 39.25 5.79 21.51
CA GLU A 97 39.74 6.26 22.81
C GLU A 97 38.88 7.41 23.40
N HIS A 98 38.09 8.10 22.55
CA HIS A 98 37.22 9.20 22.97
C HIS A 98 35.75 8.88 22.67
N PRO A 99 35.08 8.03 23.45
CA PRO A 99 33.71 7.65 23.20
C PRO A 99 32.74 8.84 23.41
N VAL A 100 32.05 9.24 22.37
CA VAL A 100 31.05 10.32 22.38
C VAL A 100 29.70 9.78 21.90
N GLY A 101 28.64 10.08 22.65
CA GLY A 101 27.28 9.67 22.26
C GLY A 101 26.80 10.39 21.00
N GLU A 102 26.09 9.67 20.12
CA GLU A 102 25.56 10.18 18.85
C GLU A 102 24.73 11.46 19.05
N ALA A 103 23.88 11.52 20.10
CA ALA A 103 23.05 12.69 20.37
C ALA A 103 23.88 13.96 20.62
N THR A 104 25.04 13.83 21.27
CA THR A 104 25.96 14.94 21.54
C THR A 104 26.61 15.44 20.25
N VAL A 105 27.08 14.51 19.42
CA VAL A 105 27.65 14.81 18.08
C VAL A 105 26.59 15.48 17.20
N ARG A 106 25.35 14.93 17.18
CA ARG A 106 24.24 15.46 16.37
C ARG A 106 23.91 16.91 16.75
N ARG A 107 23.82 17.21 18.05
CA ARG A 107 23.54 18.59 18.53
C ARG A 107 24.66 19.55 18.13
N TYR A 108 25.90 19.16 18.31
CA TYR A 108 27.05 19.99 17.94
C TYR A 108 27.13 20.24 16.43
N VAL A 109 27.05 19.19 15.63
CA VAL A 109 27.07 19.26 14.16
C VAL A 109 25.93 20.14 13.61
N GLN A 110 24.74 20.06 14.23
CA GLN A 110 23.59 20.90 13.84
C GLN A 110 23.89 22.39 14.01
N VAL A 111 24.48 22.77 15.14
CA VAL A 111 24.86 24.17 15.41
C VAL A 111 25.94 24.61 14.43
N ARG A 112 27.01 23.81 14.30
CA ARG A 112 28.15 24.16 13.44
C ARG A 112 27.79 24.24 11.95
N LYS A 113 26.95 23.34 11.45
CA LYS A 113 26.45 23.42 10.07
C LYS A 113 25.67 24.70 9.80
N ARG A 114 24.91 25.21 10.79
CA ARG A 114 24.23 26.51 10.68
C ARG A 114 25.23 27.68 10.59
N GLU A 115 26.24 27.67 11.45
CA GLU A 115 27.29 28.70 11.50
C GLU A 115 28.15 28.72 10.21
N LEU A 116 28.45 27.53 9.67
CA LEU A 116 29.22 27.37 8.44
C LEU A 116 28.38 27.56 7.15
N GLY A 117 27.09 27.87 7.27
CA GLY A 117 26.20 28.00 6.10
C GLY A 117 25.96 26.68 5.34
N LEU A 118 26.32 25.54 5.92
CA LEU A 118 26.14 24.22 5.33
C LEU A 118 24.72 23.67 5.52
N SER A 119 23.97 24.17 6.50
CA SER A 119 22.53 23.95 6.60
C SER A 119 21.88 24.89 5.59
N GLY A 120 21.16 24.34 4.62
CA GLY A 120 20.44 25.15 3.64
C GLY A 120 19.53 26.15 4.36
N ARG A 121 19.85 27.41 4.23
CA ARG A 121 18.98 28.54 4.57
C ARG A 121 18.10 28.82 3.37
N GLU A 122 17.35 27.81 2.90
CA GLU A 122 16.33 28.04 1.89
C GLU A 122 15.16 28.72 2.60
N VAL A 123 14.91 29.95 2.26
CA VAL A 123 13.70 30.67 2.70
C VAL A 123 12.62 30.30 1.69
N PHE A 124 11.58 29.61 2.17
CA PHE A 124 10.41 29.31 1.35
C PHE A 124 9.48 30.52 1.37
N VAL A 125 9.10 30.99 0.19
CA VAL A 125 8.04 31.98 0.07
C VAL A 125 6.71 31.26 0.28
N PRO A 126 5.89 31.64 1.28
CA PRO A 126 4.57 31.07 1.47
C PRO A 126 3.74 31.20 0.19
N GLN A 127 3.18 30.09 -0.27
CA GLN A 127 2.32 30.04 -1.46
C GLN A 127 0.86 29.99 -1.01
N SER A 128 0.01 30.74 -1.68
CA SER A 128 -1.44 30.67 -1.57
C SER A 128 -1.99 30.02 -2.83
N TYR A 129 -2.87 29.06 -2.68
CA TYR A 129 -3.49 28.34 -3.77
C TYR A 129 -5.01 28.52 -3.70
N GLU A 130 -5.61 28.84 -4.83
CA GLU A 130 -7.07 28.88 -4.98
C GLU A 130 -7.63 27.47 -4.99
N LEU A 131 -8.87 27.32 -4.53
CA LEU A 131 -9.59 26.06 -4.55
C LEU A 131 -9.79 25.56 -5.98
N GLY A 132 -9.60 24.27 -6.22
CA GLY A 132 -9.77 23.64 -7.53
C GLY A 132 -8.69 23.96 -8.56
N GLN A 133 -7.73 24.82 -8.24
CA GLN A 133 -6.73 25.28 -9.21
C GLN A 133 -5.63 24.26 -9.44
N GLU A 134 -4.98 23.77 -8.38
CA GLU A 134 -3.80 22.91 -8.50
C GLU A 134 -3.85 21.70 -7.57
N ALA A 135 -3.49 20.52 -8.12
CA ALA A 135 -3.10 19.36 -7.31
C ALA A 135 -1.69 18.89 -7.69
N GLN A 136 -0.96 18.38 -6.72
CA GLN A 136 0.36 17.81 -6.90
C GLN A 136 0.29 16.29 -6.88
N VAL A 137 1.01 15.67 -7.83
CA VAL A 137 1.03 14.23 -8.04
C VAL A 137 2.43 13.69 -7.84
N ASP A 138 2.55 12.61 -7.07
CA ASP A 138 3.82 11.91 -6.85
C ASP A 138 3.65 10.41 -6.66
N TRP A 139 4.78 9.67 -6.76
CA TRP A 139 4.90 8.27 -6.41
C TRP A 139 5.87 8.08 -5.26
N PHE A 140 5.55 7.17 -4.36
CA PHE A 140 6.50 6.78 -3.34
C PHE A 140 6.44 5.27 -3.05
N GLU A 141 7.53 4.74 -2.50
CA GLU A 141 7.62 3.34 -2.13
C GLU A 141 7.16 3.14 -0.67
N GLY A 142 6.41 2.07 -0.45
CA GLY A 142 6.01 1.61 0.88
C GLY A 142 5.98 0.08 0.96
N MET A 143 6.02 -0.44 2.17
CA MET A 143 5.88 -1.87 2.44
C MET A 143 4.47 -2.16 2.93
N ALA A 144 3.92 -3.32 2.54
CA ALA A 144 2.68 -3.87 3.08
C ALA A 144 2.80 -5.38 3.20
N LYS A 145 1.99 -6.00 4.05
CA LYS A 145 1.90 -7.45 4.18
C LYS A 145 0.60 -7.91 3.52
N LEU A 146 0.71 -8.62 2.38
CA LEU A 146 -0.41 -9.12 1.61
C LEU A 146 -0.45 -10.64 1.68
N GLY A 147 -1.57 -11.20 2.15
CA GLY A 147 -1.71 -12.65 2.31
C GLY A 147 -0.63 -13.29 3.18
N GLY A 148 -0.06 -12.54 4.14
CA GLY A 148 1.02 -13.00 5.00
C GLY A 148 2.43 -12.69 4.51
N GLU A 149 2.63 -12.25 3.25
CA GLU A 149 3.92 -11.92 2.67
C GLU A 149 4.18 -10.42 2.65
N VAL A 150 5.40 -10.01 3.04
CA VAL A 150 5.83 -8.61 3.00
C VAL A 150 6.24 -8.25 1.59
N VAL A 151 5.50 -7.33 0.98
CA VAL A 151 5.72 -6.88 -0.39
C VAL A 151 6.03 -5.38 -0.44
N LYS A 152 6.86 -5.01 -1.42
CA LYS A 152 7.15 -3.61 -1.73
C LYS A 152 6.16 -3.12 -2.78
N LEU A 153 5.47 -2.02 -2.50
CA LEU A 153 4.48 -1.42 -3.37
C LEU A 153 4.87 0.01 -3.74
N GLN A 154 4.29 0.48 -4.83
CA GLN A 154 4.33 1.86 -5.28
C GLN A 154 3.01 2.53 -4.93
N PHE A 155 3.06 3.59 -4.14
CA PHE A 155 1.89 4.36 -3.78
C PHE A 155 1.79 5.61 -4.65
N PHE A 156 0.67 5.75 -5.34
CA PHE A 156 0.27 6.99 -5.97
C PHE A 156 -0.26 7.95 -4.91
N ALA A 157 0.09 9.20 -5.05
CA ALA A 157 -0.43 10.28 -4.21
C ALA A 157 -0.86 11.45 -5.09
N MET A 158 -2.07 11.96 -4.88
CA MET A 158 -2.55 13.23 -5.43
C MET A 158 -3.04 14.08 -4.26
N ARG A 159 -2.51 15.30 -4.14
CA ARG A 159 -2.86 16.22 -3.07
C ARG A 159 -3.34 17.54 -3.63
N SER A 160 -4.52 17.97 -3.21
CA SER A 160 -4.98 19.35 -3.44
C SER A 160 -4.08 20.37 -2.74
N MET A 161 -3.69 21.40 -3.44
CA MET A 161 -2.94 22.52 -2.87
C MET A 161 -3.88 23.51 -2.18
N GLY A 162 -5.13 23.62 -2.64
CA GLY A 162 -6.18 24.45 -2.03
C GLY A 162 -6.68 23.88 -0.71
N SER A 163 -7.42 22.79 -0.72
CA SER A 163 -8.01 22.18 0.50
C SER A 163 -6.98 21.45 1.37
N GLY A 164 -5.93 20.90 0.76
CA GLY A 164 -4.97 20.01 1.41
C GLY A 164 -5.45 18.56 1.52
N ASP A 165 -6.59 18.23 0.92
CA ASP A 165 -7.10 16.87 0.80
C ASP A 165 -6.17 16.03 -0.08
N ALA A 166 -6.04 14.75 0.23
CA ALA A 166 -5.09 13.87 -0.44
C ALA A 166 -5.68 12.48 -0.68
N PHE A 167 -5.47 11.98 -1.87
CA PHE A 167 -5.81 10.62 -2.30
C PHE A 167 -4.55 9.78 -2.46
N HIS A 168 -4.61 8.55 -1.96
CA HIS A 168 -3.53 7.57 -2.09
C HIS A 168 -4.06 6.24 -2.60
N ARG A 169 -3.24 5.54 -3.40
CA ARG A 169 -3.57 4.19 -3.90
C ARG A 169 -2.30 3.40 -4.17
N ALA A 170 -2.29 2.13 -3.78
CA ALA A 170 -1.15 1.22 -3.93
C ALA A 170 -1.23 0.43 -5.25
N TYR A 171 -0.06 0.22 -5.86
CA TYR A 171 0.14 -0.59 -7.05
C TYR A 171 1.42 -1.42 -6.92
N PRO A 172 1.53 -2.58 -7.60
CA PRO A 172 2.78 -3.33 -7.63
C PRO A 172 3.92 -2.55 -8.32
N HIS A 173 3.59 -1.76 -9.35
CA HIS A 173 4.55 -0.98 -10.14
C HIS A 173 3.96 0.35 -10.60
N ALA A 174 4.78 1.40 -10.61
CA ALA A 174 4.43 2.74 -11.12
C ALA A 174 4.47 2.77 -12.66
N THR A 175 3.56 2.06 -13.32
CA THR A 175 3.43 2.03 -14.78
C THR A 175 2.55 3.17 -15.29
N GLN A 176 2.57 3.42 -16.61
CA GLN A 176 1.69 4.41 -17.21
C GLN A 176 0.21 4.05 -17.03
N GLN A 177 -0.16 2.77 -17.19
CA GLN A 177 -1.53 2.32 -16.97
C GLN A 177 -1.96 2.52 -15.50
N ALA A 178 -1.08 2.18 -14.54
CA ALA A 178 -1.35 2.42 -13.12
C ALA A 178 -1.48 3.92 -12.80
N LEU A 179 -0.66 4.76 -13.44
CA LEU A 179 -0.76 6.21 -13.30
C LEU A 179 -2.13 6.73 -13.77
N LEU A 180 -2.55 6.35 -14.98
CA LEU A 180 -3.82 6.82 -15.55
C LEU A 180 -5.02 6.34 -14.72
N GLU A 181 -5.03 5.07 -14.32
CA GLU A 181 -6.08 4.51 -13.45
C GLU A 181 -6.11 5.21 -12.07
N ALA A 182 -4.96 5.47 -11.49
CA ALA A 182 -4.87 6.17 -10.21
C ALA A 182 -5.42 7.60 -10.29
N HIS A 183 -5.24 8.28 -11.43
CA HIS A 183 -5.84 9.59 -11.65
C HIS A 183 -7.37 9.52 -11.71
N GLU A 184 -7.94 8.55 -12.42
CA GLU A 184 -9.40 8.40 -12.48
C GLU A 184 -10.00 8.15 -11.10
N HIS A 185 -9.39 7.23 -10.33
CA HIS A 185 -9.81 7.03 -8.95
C HIS A 185 -9.64 8.29 -8.06
N ALA A 186 -8.62 9.10 -8.32
CA ALA A 186 -8.44 10.36 -7.60
C ALA A 186 -9.51 11.37 -8.01
N PHE A 187 -9.84 11.49 -9.30
CA PHE A 187 -10.89 12.38 -9.78
C PHE A 187 -12.26 12.01 -9.19
N ASP A 188 -12.57 10.71 -9.14
CA ASP A 188 -13.77 10.20 -8.45
C ASP A 188 -13.78 10.57 -6.97
N TYR A 189 -12.63 10.38 -6.27
CA TYR A 189 -12.48 10.72 -4.85
C TYR A 189 -12.72 12.21 -4.57
N PHE A 190 -12.14 13.10 -5.39
CA PHE A 190 -12.31 14.54 -5.26
C PHE A 190 -13.69 15.02 -5.76
N GLY A 191 -14.36 14.23 -6.61
CA GLY A 191 -15.62 14.59 -7.25
C GLY A 191 -15.47 15.55 -8.42
N GLY A 192 -14.27 15.60 -9.04
CA GLY A 192 -13.97 16.47 -10.18
C GLY A 192 -12.48 16.50 -10.49
N VAL A 193 -12.08 17.32 -11.46
CA VAL A 193 -10.72 17.41 -11.98
C VAL A 193 -10.13 18.78 -11.69
N PHE A 194 -8.92 18.83 -11.13
CA PHE A 194 -8.18 20.09 -10.92
C PHE A 194 -7.78 20.70 -12.27
N LYS A 195 -7.78 22.03 -12.37
CA LYS A 195 -7.39 22.73 -13.61
C LYS A 195 -5.93 22.45 -13.99
N THR A 196 -5.05 22.30 -13.00
CA THR A 196 -3.63 22.04 -13.20
C THR A 196 -3.18 20.88 -12.33
N LEU A 197 -2.50 19.90 -12.94
CA LEU A 197 -1.81 18.82 -12.24
C LEU A 197 -0.30 19.01 -12.36
N ARG A 198 0.36 19.14 -11.22
CA ARG A 198 1.81 19.33 -11.16
C ARG A 198 2.51 18.01 -10.86
N TYR A 199 3.43 17.64 -11.74
CA TYR A 199 4.18 16.39 -11.70
C TYR A 199 5.65 16.63 -11.39
N ASP A 200 6.30 15.65 -10.79
CA ASP A 200 7.76 15.50 -10.90
C ASP A 200 8.16 14.91 -12.27
N ASN A 201 9.46 14.78 -12.50
CA ASN A 201 10.02 14.20 -13.71
C ASN A 201 9.79 12.67 -13.78
N MET A 202 8.53 12.24 -13.78
CA MET A 202 8.15 10.83 -13.81
C MET A 202 8.26 10.23 -15.21
N LYS A 203 8.96 9.11 -15.37
CA LYS A 203 9.11 8.40 -16.66
C LYS A 203 7.78 7.95 -17.27
N SER A 204 6.76 7.74 -16.45
CA SER A 204 5.41 7.38 -16.89
C SER A 204 4.66 8.52 -17.57
N VAL A 205 5.05 9.77 -17.32
CA VAL A 205 4.45 10.98 -17.88
C VAL A 205 5.32 11.56 -19.00
N VAL A 206 6.63 11.60 -18.79
CA VAL A 206 7.57 12.35 -19.64
C VAL A 206 8.45 11.41 -20.47
N ARG A 207 8.43 11.58 -21.78
CA ARG A 207 9.33 10.86 -22.71
C ARG A 207 10.73 11.44 -22.72
N LYS A 208 10.87 12.79 -22.64
CA LYS A 208 12.15 13.49 -22.65
C LYS A 208 12.08 14.74 -21.80
N ILE A 209 13.10 14.95 -20.96
CA ILE A 209 13.30 16.17 -20.17
C ILE A 209 14.13 17.14 -21.01
N LEU A 210 13.62 18.35 -21.20
CA LEU A 210 14.32 19.46 -21.83
C LEU A 210 14.83 20.44 -20.77
N ARG A 211 15.38 21.58 -21.17
CA ARG A 211 15.82 22.62 -20.23
C ARG A 211 14.63 23.33 -19.57
N GLY A 212 14.77 23.67 -18.28
CA GLY A 212 13.72 24.35 -17.51
C GLY A 212 12.46 23.50 -17.31
N TYR A 213 11.29 24.08 -17.53
CA TYR A 213 9.98 23.44 -17.37
C TYR A 213 9.52 22.62 -18.59
N GLN A 214 10.23 22.71 -19.71
CA GLN A 214 9.82 22.05 -20.95
C GLN A 214 10.02 20.53 -20.88
N ARG A 215 9.00 19.80 -21.27
CA ARG A 215 8.95 18.34 -21.32
C ARG A 215 8.30 17.87 -22.63
N VAL A 216 8.72 16.69 -23.08
CA VAL A 216 7.99 15.99 -24.14
C VAL A 216 7.17 14.90 -23.46
N GLU A 217 5.87 15.12 -23.36
CA GLU A 217 4.92 14.16 -22.84
C GLU A 217 4.77 12.96 -23.78
N THR A 218 4.29 11.85 -23.27
CA THR A 218 3.87 10.74 -24.11
C THR A 218 2.53 11.07 -24.78
N ASP A 219 2.31 10.60 -26.01
CA ASP A 219 1.06 10.85 -26.74
C ASP A 219 -0.18 10.45 -25.92
N ARG A 220 -0.03 9.40 -25.12
CA ARG A 220 -1.10 8.89 -24.27
C ARG A 220 -1.42 9.82 -23.09
N ILE A 221 -0.45 10.51 -22.53
CA ILE A 221 -0.67 11.54 -21.49
C ILE A 221 -1.35 12.77 -22.10
N ILE A 222 -0.95 13.16 -23.32
CA ILE A 222 -1.58 14.28 -24.02
C ILE A 222 -3.06 13.97 -24.29
N ALA A 223 -3.38 12.75 -24.76
CA ALA A 223 -4.74 12.31 -24.96
C ALA A 223 -5.54 12.26 -23.65
N PHE A 224 -4.94 11.77 -22.57
CA PHE A 224 -5.55 11.68 -21.24
C PHE A 224 -5.90 13.07 -20.67
N ARG A 225 -4.95 14.02 -20.70
CA ARG A 225 -5.22 15.38 -20.22
C ARG A 225 -6.22 16.13 -21.07
N SER A 226 -6.25 15.84 -22.39
CA SER A 226 -7.27 16.39 -23.30
C SER A 226 -8.67 15.85 -22.99
N HIS A 227 -8.78 14.55 -22.66
CA HIS A 227 -10.03 13.91 -22.27
C HIS A 227 -10.61 14.50 -20.97
N TRP A 228 -9.75 14.70 -19.96
CA TRP A 228 -10.14 15.20 -18.64
C TRP A 228 -10.11 16.74 -18.51
N GLY A 229 -9.56 17.45 -19.49
CA GLY A 229 -9.56 18.92 -19.58
C GLY A 229 -8.55 19.64 -18.70
N PHE A 230 -7.59 18.94 -18.06
CA PHE A 230 -6.60 19.57 -17.18
C PHE A 230 -5.31 19.96 -17.92
N GLN A 231 -4.51 20.83 -17.29
CA GLN A 231 -3.18 21.20 -17.74
C GLN A 231 -2.11 20.49 -16.93
N SER A 232 -1.03 20.05 -17.59
CA SER A 232 0.13 19.44 -16.91
C SER A 232 1.22 20.50 -16.67
N GLU A 233 1.71 20.59 -15.45
CA GLU A 233 2.89 21.34 -15.10
C GLU A 233 3.98 20.44 -14.49
N TYR A 234 5.24 20.84 -14.65
CA TYR A 234 6.39 20.02 -14.22
C TYR A 234 7.32 20.81 -13.33
N CYS A 235 7.78 20.20 -12.25
CA CYS A 235 8.81 20.78 -11.40
C CYS A 235 10.15 20.86 -12.13
N ASN A 236 10.95 21.88 -11.80
CA ASN A 236 12.32 21.97 -12.28
C ASN A 236 13.16 20.80 -11.77
N PRO A 237 14.11 20.28 -12.57
CA PRO A 237 15.05 19.28 -12.09
C PRO A 237 15.79 19.78 -10.86
N ALA A 238 15.81 18.97 -9.79
CA ALA A 238 16.47 19.25 -8.52
C ALA A 238 15.90 20.42 -7.67
N SER A 239 14.70 20.92 -7.99
CA SER A 239 14.00 21.96 -7.20
C SER A 239 12.96 21.33 -6.28
N GLY A 240 13.41 20.69 -5.20
CA GLY A 240 12.51 20.10 -4.18
C GLY A 240 11.57 21.12 -3.52
N ASN A 241 11.90 22.40 -3.61
CA ASN A 241 11.14 23.51 -3.03
C ASN A 241 9.75 23.69 -3.67
N GLU A 242 9.62 23.33 -4.95
CA GLU A 242 8.36 23.44 -5.70
C GLU A 242 7.33 22.36 -5.30
N LYS A 243 7.75 21.36 -4.50
CA LYS A 243 6.95 20.23 -4.06
C LYS A 243 6.63 20.18 -2.56
N GLY A 244 6.92 21.23 -1.81
CA GLY A 244 6.81 21.24 -0.36
C GLY A 244 5.45 20.75 0.19
N GLY A 245 4.37 20.92 -0.57
CA GLY A 245 3.03 20.45 -0.23
C GLY A 245 2.91 18.93 -0.22
N VAL A 246 3.21 18.28 -1.34
CA VAL A 246 3.07 16.83 -1.48
C VAL A 246 4.14 16.07 -0.68
N GLU A 247 5.38 16.56 -0.62
CA GLU A 247 6.43 15.94 0.20
C GLU A 247 6.07 15.90 1.70
N GLY A 248 5.47 16.99 2.19
CA GLY A 248 4.95 17.05 3.56
C GLY A 248 3.85 16.02 3.81
N GLU A 249 2.92 15.86 2.87
CA GLU A 249 1.84 14.88 2.93
C GLU A 249 2.37 13.45 2.85
N LEU A 250 3.28 13.14 1.90
CA LEU A 250 3.90 11.82 1.80
C LEU A 250 4.61 11.41 3.10
N GLY A 251 5.30 12.37 3.73
CA GLY A 251 5.94 12.14 5.02
C GLY A 251 4.94 11.92 6.15
N TRP A 252 3.81 12.61 6.13
CA TRP A 252 2.73 12.42 7.10
C TRP A 252 2.05 11.07 6.89
N PHE A 253 1.64 10.75 5.65
CA PHE A 253 1.01 9.49 5.29
C PHE A 253 1.86 8.28 5.71
N ARG A 254 3.15 8.26 5.35
CA ARG A 254 4.06 7.18 5.74
C ARG A 254 4.14 6.97 7.24
N ARG A 255 4.22 8.05 8.02
CA ARG A 255 4.39 7.95 9.49
C ARG A 255 3.11 7.62 10.24
N ASN A 256 1.96 7.95 9.69
CA ASN A 256 0.68 7.81 10.38
C ASN A 256 -0.18 6.65 9.85
N LEU A 257 -0.06 6.31 8.56
CA LEU A 257 -0.92 5.30 7.93
C LEU A 257 -0.15 4.04 7.47
N LEU A 258 1.19 4.13 7.28
CA LEU A 258 2.02 2.95 6.99
C LEU A 258 2.85 2.48 8.20
N VAL A 259 2.50 2.94 9.41
CA VAL A 259 3.15 2.52 10.67
C VAL A 259 2.07 2.17 11.69
N PRO A 260 2.02 0.89 12.12
CA PRO A 260 2.83 -0.25 11.69
C PRO A 260 2.63 -0.61 10.22
N VAL A 261 3.46 -1.51 9.66
CA VAL A 261 3.30 -1.97 8.27
C VAL A 261 1.89 -2.55 8.10
N PRO A 262 1.06 -2.01 7.18
CA PRO A 262 -0.33 -2.44 7.02
C PRO A 262 -0.41 -3.88 6.53
N GLU A 263 -1.42 -4.61 7.00
CA GLU A 263 -1.69 -5.99 6.64
C GLU A 263 -3.08 -6.11 6.02
N ALA A 264 -3.17 -6.83 4.90
CA ALA A 264 -4.41 -7.09 4.19
C ALA A 264 -4.37 -8.47 3.50
N SER A 265 -5.54 -9.02 3.15
CA SER A 265 -5.63 -10.27 2.39
C SER A 265 -4.99 -10.16 1.01
N ASP A 266 -5.20 -9.04 0.35
CA ASP A 266 -4.76 -8.77 -1.01
C ASP A 266 -4.61 -7.25 -1.26
N LEU A 267 -4.18 -6.89 -2.46
CA LEU A 267 -3.99 -5.49 -2.85
C LEU A 267 -5.29 -4.69 -2.89
N ASN A 268 -6.42 -5.33 -3.21
CA ASN A 268 -7.71 -4.63 -3.26
C ASN A 268 -8.18 -4.26 -1.85
N ALA A 269 -8.09 -5.20 -0.90
CA ALA A 269 -8.39 -4.97 0.51
C ALA A 269 -7.49 -3.86 1.09
N LEU A 270 -6.17 -3.87 0.75
CA LEU A 270 -5.26 -2.80 1.14
C LEU A 270 -5.72 -1.44 0.58
N ASN A 271 -6.10 -1.38 -0.69
CA ASN A 271 -6.55 -0.14 -1.31
C ASN A 271 -7.87 0.38 -0.73
N GLN A 272 -8.76 -0.51 -0.26
CA GLN A 272 -9.95 -0.11 0.49
C GLN A 272 -9.59 0.49 1.85
N GLN A 273 -8.63 -0.08 2.58
CA GLN A 273 -8.11 0.48 3.84
C GLN A 273 -7.48 1.86 3.60
N VAL A 274 -6.60 2.00 2.59
CA VAL A 274 -5.96 3.27 2.23
C VAL A 274 -6.99 4.34 1.88
N LEU A 275 -8.05 3.99 1.14
CA LEU A 275 -9.13 4.91 0.80
C LEU A 275 -9.91 5.36 2.05
N ALA A 276 -10.23 4.42 2.95
CA ALA A 276 -10.88 4.73 4.23
C ALA A 276 -10.03 5.68 5.09
N ASP A 277 -8.71 5.48 5.10
CA ASP A 277 -7.75 6.35 5.78
C ASP A 277 -7.71 7.75 5.16
N CYS A 278 -7.76 7.87 3.82
CA CYS A 278 -7.85 9.16 3.14
C CYS A 278 -9.13 9.91 3.56
N VAL A 279 -10.27 9.22 3.60
CA VAL A 279 -11.55 9.80 4.03
C VAL A 279 -11.48 10.23 5.51
N THR A 280 -10.92 9.41 6.38
CA THR A 280 -10.75 9.70 7.81
C THR A 280 -9.87 10.94 8.03
N ASN A 281 -8.81 11.09 7.22
CA ASN A 281 -7.89 12.23 7.28
C ASN A 281 -8.60 13.58 6.99
N ARG A 282 -9.74 13.58 6.31
CA ARG A 282 -10.57 14.80 6.08
C ARG A 282 -11.04 15.45 7.38
N GLY A 283 -11.13 14.71 8.49
CA GLY A 283 -11.43 15.26 9.82
C GLY A 283 -10.30 16.11 10.42
N ARG A 284 -9.08 16.05 9.89
CA ARG A 284 -7.93 16.78 10.38
C ARG A 284 -7.97 18.25 9.98
N THR A 285 -7.44 19.12 10.86
CA THR A 285 -7.16 20.52 10.55
C THR A 285 -5.67 20.71 10.33
N ILE A 286 -5.28 21.36 9.23
CA ILE A 286 -3.88 21.70 8.95
C ILE A 286 -3.49 22.92 9.79
N ILE A 287 -2.30 22.91 10.40
CA ILE A 287 -1.79 24.02 11.22
C ILE A 287 -1.84 25.33 10.41
N GLY A 288 -2.45 26.36 10.99
CA GLY A 288 -2.63 27.67 10.38
C GLY A 288 -3.90 27.81 9.51
N ARG A 289 -4.73 26.77 9.39
CA ARG A 289 -6.05 26.84 8.74
C ARG A 289 -7.17 26.83 9.78
N SER A 290 -8.28 27.50 9.45
CA SER A 290 -9.45 27.64 10.34
C SER A 290 -10.47 26.50 10.21
N MET A 291 -10.41 25.72 9.14
CA MET A 291 -11.36 24.65 8.83
C MET A 291 -10.65 23.29 8.66
N THR A 292 -11.42 22.22 8.78
CA THR A 292 -10.93 20.86 8.49
C THR A 292 -10.64 20.68 7.01
N ILE A 293 -9.82 19.70 6.68
CA ILE A 293 -9.54 19.32 5.28
C ILE A 293 -10.84 18.99 4.55
N GLY A 294 -11.77 18.25 5.18
CA GLY A 294 -13.04 17.87 4.59
C GLY A 294 -13.93 19.07 4.29
N ALA A 295 -14.07 20.02 5.21
CA ALA A 295 -14.85 21.23 4.96
C ALA A 295 -14.25 22.05 3.80
N ALA A 296 -12.92 22.15 3.71
CA ALA A 296 -12.27 22.82 2.60
C ALA A 296 -12.43 22.04 1.27
N SER A 297 -12.42 20.71 1.30
CA SER A 297 -12.62 19.85 0.14
C SER A 297 -14.04 19.95 -0.43
N GLU A 298 -15.06 20.07 0.42
CA GLU A 298 -16.45 20.29 -0.04
C GLU A 298 -16.60 21.63 -0.77
N LEU A 299 -16.00 22.72 -0.25
CA LEU A 299 -15.97 24.00 -0.96
C LEU A 299 -15.18 23.93 -2.26
N GLU A 300 -14.10 23.14 -2.29
CA GLU A 300 -13.25 22.98 -3.47
C GLU A 300 -13.97 22.30 -4.64
N ARG A 301 -14.91 21.39 -4.37
CA ARG A 301 -15.68 20.67 -5.40
C ARG A 301 -16.39 21.61 -6.39
N GLU A 302 -16.87 22.75 -5.92
CA GLU A 302 -17.54 23.75 -6.77
C GLU A 302 -16.61 24.41 -7.78
N HIS A 303 -15.29 24.32 -7.55
CA HIS A 303 -14.25 24.94 -8.38
C HIS A 303 -13.52 23.94 -9.29
N LEU A 304 -13.79 22.64 -9.16
CA LEU A 304 -13.21 21.59 -10.00
C LEU A 304 -13.87 21.58 -11.39
N LEU A 305 -13.15 21.07 -12.36
CA LEU A 305 -13.73 20.73 -13.66
C LEU A 305 -14.64 19.50 -13.50
N PRO A 306 -15.73 19.40 -14.27
CA PRO A 306 -16.64 18.26 -14.18
C PRO A 306 -15.93 16.96 -14.63
N LEU A 307 -16.37 15.84 -14.08
CA LEU A 307 -15.98 14.52 -14.55
C LEU A 307 -16.52 14.29 -15.97
N ALA A 308 -15.72 13.65 -16.82
CA ALA A 308 -16.19 13.19 -18.12
C ALA A 308 -17.26 12.09 -17.94
N ALA A 309 -18.20 12.01 -18.88
CA ALA A 309 -19.28 11.01 -18.84
C ALA A 309 -18.75 9.56 -18.95
N GLU A 310 -17.62 9.38 -19.63
CA GLU A 310 -16.95 8.08 -19.80
C GLU A 310 -15.51 8.17 -19.35
N GLY A 311 -14.96 7.07 -18.79
CA GLY A 311 -13.56 6.98 -18.44
C GLY A 311 -12.65 6.94 -19.66
N PHE A 312 -11.37 7.26 -19.48
CA PHE A 312 -10.38 7.16 -20.53
C PHE A 312 -9.99 5.70 -20.80
N PRO A 313 -9.76 5.26 -22.06
CA PRO A 313 -9.34 3.88 -22.37
C PRO A 313 -7.91 3.61 -21.87
N ILE A 314 -7.78 3.30 -20.58
CA ILE A 314 -6.51 3.09 -19.87
C ILE A 314 -5.80 1.82 -20.36
N ARG A 315 -6.57 0.80 -20.73
CA ARG A 315 -6.03 -0.50 -21.12
C ARG A 315 -5.33 -0.42 -22.48
N GLU A 316 -4.20 -1.10 -22.60
CA GLU A 316 -3.45 -1.21 -23.85
C GLU A 316 -3.94 -2.41 -24.65
N VAL A 317 -4.32 -2.19 -25.88
CA VAL A 317 -4.79 -3.24 -26.78
C VAL A 317 -3.66 -3.67 -27.72
N LEU A 318 -3.32 -4.96 -27.69
CA LEU A 318 -2.29 -5.58 -28.53
C LEU A 318 -2.94 -6.56 -29.51
N TYR A 319 -2.83 -6.28 -30.81
CA TYR A 319 -3.39 -7.10 -31.89
C TYR A 319 -2.55 -6.95 -33.18
N PRO A 320 -2.39 -7.99 -34.00
CA PRO A 320 -2.76 -9.38 -33.72
C PRO A 320 -1.69 -10.11 -32.91
N LEU A 321 -2.13 -11.02 -32.04
CA LEU A 321 -1.25 -11.95 -31.34
C LEU A 321 -1.62 -13.38 -31.73
N LEU A 322 -0.62 -14.28 -31.84
CA LEU A 322 -0.85 -15.67 -32.23
C LEU A 322 -0.77 -16.57 -30.99
N VAL A 323 -1.68 -17.52 -30.91
CA VAL A 323 -1.61 -18.64 -29.96
C VAL A 323 -0.53 -19.61 -30.41
N ASP A 324 0.43 -19.90 -29.52
CA ASP A 324 1.54 -20.84 -29.81
C ASP A 324 1.13 -22.30 -29.66
N GLY A 325 2.05 -23.23 -30.03
CA GLY A 325 1.85 -24.67 -29.94
C GLY A 325 1.60 -25.23 -28.54
N LYS A 326 1.76 -24.38 -27.49
CA LYS A 326 1.47 -24.75 -26.11
C LYS A 326 0.19 -24.09 -25.58
N GLY A 327 -0.68 -23.52 -26.43
CA GLY A 327 -1.89 -22.85 -26.05
C GLY A 327 -1.64 -21.55 -25.27
N ARG A 328 -0.60 -20.77 -25.64
CA ARG A 328 -0.19 -19.56 -24.96
C ARG A 328 -0.04 -18.40 -25.93
N VAL A 329 -0.20 -17.21 -25.40
CA VAL A 329 -0.02 -15.95 -26.13
C VAL A 329 1.11 -15.15 -25.49
N LYS A 330 2.02 -14.64 -26.31
CA LYS A 330 3.09 -13.76 -25.82
C LYS A 330 2.59 -12.33 -25.72
N VAL A 331 2.43 -11.86 -24.48
CA VAL A 331 2.05 -10.48 -24.19
C VAL A 331 3.25 -9.76 -23.60
N LYS A 332 3.79 -8.77 -24.31
CA LYS A 332 5.06 -8.11 -24.00
C LYS A 332 6.21 -9.13 -23.85
N THR A 333 6.65 -9.42 -22.65
CA THR A 333 7.79 -10.31 -22.37
C THR A 333 7.38 -11.65 -21.77
N ASN A 334 6.09 -11.85 -21.46
CA ASN A 334 5.58 -13.01 -20.73
C ASN A 334 4.58 -13.81 -21.59
N TRP A 335 4.33 -15.04 -21.16
CA TRP A 335 3.41 -15.96 -21.84
C TRP A 335 2.18 -16.19 -20.96
N TYR A 336 1.00 -16.11 -21.56
CA TYR A 336 -0.28 -16.29 -20.87
C TYR A 336 -1.08 -17.39 -21.58
N SER A 337 -1.62 -18.34 -20.81
CA SER A 337 -2.40 -19.43 -21.38
C SER A 337 -3.77 -18.97 -21.86
N THR A 338 -4.31 -19.68 -22.83
CA THR A 338 -5.69 -19.52 -23.32
C THR A 338 -6.24 -20.89 -23.73
N SER A 339 -7.56 -21.05 -23.70
CA SER A 339 -8.26 -22.26 -24.16
C SER A 339 -8.29 -22.43 -25.68
N HIS A 340 -7.75 -21.45 -26.44
CA HIS A 340 -7.78 -21.46 -27.89
C HIS A 340 -6.66 -22.29 -28.54
N TRP A 341 -6.94 -22.77 -29.75
CA TRP A 341 -6.02 -23.61 -30.54
C TRP A 341 -4.84 -22.83 -31.10
N PRO A 342 -3.69 -23.49 -31.29
CA PRO A 342 -2.52 -22.88 -31.90
C PRO A 342 -2.82 -22.29 -33.28
N GLY A 343 -2.19 -21.15 -33.59
CA GLY A 343 -2.34 -20.42 -34.84
C GLY A 343 -3.52 -19.46 -34.92
N LEU A 344 -4.42 -19.48 -33.91
CA LEU A 344 -5.51 -18.52 -33.82
C LEU A 344 -4.99 -17.12 -33.51
N ARG A 345 -5.58 -16.10 -34.14
CA ARG A 345 -5.29 -14.69 -33.86
C ARG A 345 -6.21 -14.19 -32.76
N VAL A 346 -5.62 -13.61 -31.73
CA VAL A 346 -6.32 -13.08 -30.56
C VAL A 346 -5.87 -11.66 -30.24
N THR A 347 -6.63 -10.98 -29.43
CA THR A 347 -6.31 -9.65 -28.90
C THR A 347 -5.97 -9.78 -27.41
N ALA A 348 -4.90 -9.12 -26.96
CA ALA A 348 -4.65 -8.96 -25.53
C ALA A 348 -4.98 -7.53 -25.08
N VAL A 349 -5.76 -7.42 -24.02
CA VAL A 349 -6.10 -6.16 -23.34
C VAL A 349 -5.33 -6.11 -22.03
N VAL A 350 -4.37 -5.20 -21.95
CA VAL A 350 -3.41 -5.12 -20.84
C VAL A 350 -3.75 -3.94 -19.95
N GLY A 351 -4.26 -4.24 -18.76
CA GLY A 351 -4.49 -3.28 -17.68
C GLY A 351 -3.29 -3.13 -16.74
N PRO A 352 -3.42 -2.35 -15.67
CA PRO A 352 -2.35 -2.24 -14.65
C PRO A 352 -2.16 -3.52 -13.84
N LEU A 353 -3.23 -4.28 -13.57
CA LEU A 353 -3.19 -5.49 -12.73
C LEU A 353 -3.53 -6.77 -13.48
N THR A 354 -4.14 -6.68 -14.66
CA THR A 354 -4.69 -7.82 -15.38
C THR A 354 -4.27 -7.84 -16.84
N VAL A 355 -4.28 -9.03 -17.42
CA VAL A 355 -4.15 -9.29 -18.85
C VAL A 355 -5.35 -10.14 -19.26
N GLU A 356 -6.17 -9.63 -20.16
CA GLU A 356 -7.30 -10.35 -20.75
C GLU A 356 -6.94 -10.76 -22.17
N ILE A 357 -7.17 -12.02 -22.51
CA ILE A 357 -7.05 -12.50 -23.90
C ILE A 357 -8.47 -12.58 -24.47
N MET A 358 -8.69 -11.91 -25.58
CA MET A 358 -9.98 -11.82 -26.24
C MET A 358 -9.95 -12.44 -27.63
N HIS A 359 -11.05 -13.10 -27.98
CA HIS A 359 -11.32 -13.59 -29.33
C HIS A 359 -12.79 -13.32 -29.66
N ASP A 360 -13.07 -12.77 -30.85
CA ASP A 360 -14.40 -12.40 -31.31
C ASP A 360 -15.20 -11.58 -30.25
N ASN A 361 -14.54 -10.57 -29.65
CA ASN A 361 -15.08 -9.70 -28.60
C ASN A 361 -15.51 -10.42 -27.32
N LYS A 362 -15.12 -11.68 -27.12
CA LYS A 362 -15.35 -12.43 -25.89
C LYS A 362 -14.04 -12.62 -25.14
N VAL A 363 -14.09 -12.53 -23.82
CA VAL A 363 -12.94 -12.83 -22.97
C VAL A 363 -12.73 -14.35 -22.96
N ALA A 364 -11.59 -14.78 -23.51
CA ALA A 364 -11.18 -16.18 -23.58
C ALA A 364 -10.31 -16.58 -22.38
N ALA A 365 -9.57 -15.63 -21.81
CA ALA A 365 -8.75 -15.87 -20.63
C ALA A 365 -8.54 -14.56 -19.86
N HIS A 366 -8.47 -14.67 -18.53
CA HIS A 366 -8.17 -13.58 -17.62
C HIS A 366 -7.03 -14.00 -16.69
N HIS A 367 -5.97 -13.20 -16.64
CA HIS A 367 -4.78 -13.49 -15.84
C HIS A 367 -4.34 -12.28 -15.02
N PRO A 368 -3.72 -12.50 -13.85
CA PRO A 368 -2.96 -11.45 -13.18
C PRO A 368 -1.78 -11.03 -14.07
N ARG A 369 -1.52 -9.72 -14.17
CA ARG A 369 -0.39 -9.20 -14.96
C ARG A 369 0.94 -9.51 -14.28
N CYS A 370 1.83 -10.18 -14.99
CA CYS A 370 3.21 -10.39 -14.55
C CYS A 370 4.12 -9.29 -15.09
N TYR A 371 4.86 -8.64 -14.19
CA TYR A 371 5.82 -7.60 -14.50
C TYR A 371 7.27 -8.11 -14.65
N GLY A 372 7.50 -9.41 -14.40
CA GLY A 372 8.74 -10.09 -14.67
C GLY A 372 9.01 -10.25 -16.17
N ARG A 373 10.06 -10.97 -16.53
CA ARG A 373 10.41 -11.24 -17.93
C ARG A 373 10.57 -12.75 -18.16
N GLY A 374 9.99 -13.23 -19.25
CA GLY A 374 10.12 -14.63 -19.66
C GLY A 374 9.29 -15.60 -18.81
N HIS A 375 8.36 -15.10 -17.98
CA HIS A 375 7.49 -15.94 -17.17
C HIS A 375 6.34 -16.53 -17.97
N GLU A 376 5.90 -17.69 -17.54
CA GLU A 376 4.70 -18.36 -18.02
C GLU A 376 3.62 -18.26 -16.95
N ILE A 377 2.48 -17.68 -17.29
CA ILE A 377 1.31 -17.54 -16.42
C ILE A 377 0.24 -18.45 -16.99
N LEU A 378 0.08 -19.62 -16.40
CA LEU A 378 -0.71 -20.71 -16.95
C LEU A 378 -1.85 -21.08 -16.01
N ASP A 379 -3.05 -21.17 -16.56
CA ASP A 379 -4.23 -21.66 -15.86
C ASP A 379 -4.55 -23.09 -16.29
N LEU A 380 -4.78 -23.99 -15.33
CA LEU A 380 -5.05 -25.39 -15.59
C LEU A 380 -6.35 -25.58 -16.37
N GLU A 381 -7.35 -24.74 -16.14
CA GLU A 381 -8.64 -24.79 -16.81
C GLU A 381 -8.53 -24.64 -18.33
N HIS A 382 -7.55 -23.88 -18.81
CA HIS A 382 -7.34 -23.70 -20.25
C HIS A 382 -6.84 -24.95 -20.96
N TYR A 383 -6.38 -25.95 -20.23
CA TYR A 383 -5.82 -27.19 -20.78
C TYR A 383 -6.72 -28.40 -20.62
N LEU A 384 -7.92 -28.27 -20.00
CA LEU A 384 -8.78 -29.42 -19.70
C LEU A 384 -9.14 -30.24 -20.93
N ASP A 385 -9.43 -29.62 -22.08
CA ASP A 385 -9.75 -30.33 -23.32
C ASP A 385 -8.54 -31.11 -23.90
N VAL A 386 -7.34 -30.60 -23.71
CA VAL A 386 -6.10 -31.26 -24.13
C VAL A 386 -5.77 -32.39 -23.16
N LEU A 387 -5.94 -32.18 -21.87
CA LEU A 387 -5.69 -33.17 -20.82
C LEU A 387 -6.66 -34.34 -20.90
N ASP A 388 -7.90 -34.10 -21.26
CA ASP A 388 -8.90 -35.16 -21.45
C ASP A 388 -8.47 -36.17 -22.56
N ARG A 389 -7.88 -35.62 -23.63
CA ARG A 389 -7.27 -36.45 -24.72
C ARG A 389 -5.95 -37.08 -24.31
N LYS A 390 -5.17 -36.43 -23.45
CA LYS A 390 -3.83 -36.84 -23.00
C LYS A 390 -3.71 -36.86 -21.48
N PRO A 391 -4.49 -37.71 -20.76
CA PRO A 391 -4.56 -37.66 -19.32
C PRO A 391 -3.21 -37.86 -18.63
N GLY A 392 -2.31 -38.67 -19.22
CA GLY A 392 -0.98 -38.87 -18.67
C GLY A 392 -0.13 -37.59 -18.54
N ALA A 393 -0.48 -36.50 -19.23
CA ALA A 393 0.23 -35.24 -19.14
C ALA A 393 -0.13 -34.44 -17.89
N MET A 394 -1.26 -34.73 -17.20
CA MET A 394 -1.74 -33.93 -16.07
C MET A 394 -0.78 -33.94 -14.88
N LYS A 395 -0.23 -35.09 -14.53
CA LYS A 395 0.57 -35.28 -13.33
C LYS A 395 1.84 -34.40 -13.27
N GLY A 396 2.43 -34.12 -14.42
CA GLY A 396 3.69 -33.35 -14.54
C GLY A 396 3.51 -31.99 -15.20
N CYS A 397 2.29 -31.52 -15.47
CA CYS A 397 2.10 -30.27 -16.21
C CYS A 397 2.39 -29.03 -15.35
N THR A 398 3.01 -28.03 -15.96
CA THR A 398 3.34 -26.75 -15.32
C THR A 398 2.11 -26.01 -14.78
N PRO A 399 0.94 -25.98 -15.45
CA PRO A 399 -0.26 -25.34 -14.92
C PRO A 399 -0.69 -25.89 -13.56
N LEU A 400 -0.67 -27.22 -13.38
CA LEU A 400 -1.00 -27.84 -12.10
C LEU A 400 0.03 -27.50 -11.02
N GLN A 401 1.31 -27.45 -11.36
CA GLN A 401 2.36 -27.04 -10.42
C GLN A 401 2.15 -25.58 -9.97
N GLN A 402 1.80 -24.68 -10.88
CA GLN A 402 1.48 -23.28 -10.55
C GLN A 402 0.25 -23.19 -9.66
N TRP A 403 -0.80 -23.98 -9.88
CA TRP A 403 -1.97 -24.05 -9.03
C TRP A 403 -1.64 -24.52 -7.61
N ARG A 404 -0.77 -25.54 -7.47
CA ARG A 404 -0.28 -26.01 -6.18
C ARG A 404 0.49 -24.93 -5.42
N GLN A 405 1.41 -24.24 -6.12
CA GLN A 405 2.18 -23.13 -5.54
C GLN A 405 1.30 -21.95 -5.11
N ALA A 406 0.23 -21.69 -5.87
CA ALA A 406 -0.74 -20.63 -5.57
C ALA A 406 -1.80 -21.04 -4.52
N GLY A 407 -1.73 -22.26 -3.96
CA GLY A 407 -2.73 -22.77 -3.01
C GLY A 407 -4.10 -23.08 -3.61
N ARG A 408 -4.26 -23.04 -4.94
CA ARG A 408 -5.50 -23.35 -5.66
C ARG A 408 -5.77 -24.86 -5.77
N TRP A 409 -4.83 -25.70 -5.41
CA TRP A 409 -4.91 -27.16 -5.45
C TRP A 409 -4.70 -27.74 -4.05
N PRO A 410 -5.77 -27.84 -3.22
CA PRO A 410 -5.66 -28.39 -1.87
C PRO A 410 -5.38 -29.88 -1.85
N ALA A 411 -4.80 -30.38 -0.77
CA ALA A 411 -4.36 -31.77 -0.61
C ALA A 411 -5.49 -32.81 -0.79
N CYS A 412 -6.74 -32.44 -0.52
CA CYS A 412 -7.89 -33.34 -0.73
C CYS A 412 -8.07 -33.73 -2.20
N LEU A 413 -7.73 -32.85 -3.16
CA LEU A 413 -7.76 -33.17 -4.59
C LEU A 413 -6.70 -34.21 -4.97
N ASP A 414 -5.53 -34.17 -4.34
CA ASP A 414 -4.51 -35.20 -4.53
C ASP A 414 -4.90 -36.53 -3.87
N ALA A 415 -5.65 -36.48 -2.76
CA ALA A 415 -6.15 -37.65 -2.08
C ALA A 415 -7.20 -38.40 -2.93
N ILE A 416 -8.25 -37.70 -3.37
CA ILE A 416 -9.29 -38.28 -4.22
C ILE A 416 -8.70 -38.76 -5.56
N TRP A 417 -7.75 -38.05 -6.15
CA TRP A 417 -7.09 -38.47 -7.39
C TRP A 417 -6.36 -39.84 -7.22
N ARG A 418 -5.66 -40.03 -6.11
CA ARG A 418 -5.03 -41.32 -5.79
C ARG A 418 -6.05 -42.46 -5.64
N GLU A 419 -7.17 -42.23 -4.98
CA GLU A 419 -8.27 -43.18 -4.85
C GLU A 419 -8.85 -43.56 -6.22
N LEU A 420 -9.11 -42.56 -7.08
CA LEU A 420 -9.57 -42.77 -8.46
C LEU A 420 -8.57 -43.58 -9.30
N GLU A 421 -7.25 -43.30 -9.17
CA GLU A 421 -6.21 -44.07 -9.84
C GLU A 421 -6.11 -45.51 -9.32
N GLN A 422 -6.28 -45.73 -8.03
CA GLN A 422 -6.31 -47.08 -7.45
C GLN A 422 -7.48 -47.88 -7.96
N ARG A 423 -8.66 -47.29 -7.98
CA ARG A 423 -9.91 -47.97 -8.38
C ARG A 423 -10.00 -48.22 -9.89
N HIS A 424 -9.64 -47.25 -10.72
CA HIS A 424 -9.87 -47.28 -12.18
C HIS A 424 -8.60 -47.44 -13.02
N GLY A 425 -7.42 -47.46 -12.39
CA GLY A 425 -6.13 -47.44 -13.03
C GLY A 425 -5.72 -46.01 -13.45
N LYS A 426 -4.41 -45.82 -13.67
CA LYS A 426 -3.78 -44.48 -13.88
C LYS A 426 -4.48 -43.62 -14.94
N SER A 427 -4.74 -44.20 -16.13
CA SER A 427 -5.29 -43.42 -17.23
C SER A 427 -6.77 -43.05 -17.01
N LYS A 428 -7.58 -43.99 -16.60
CA LYS A 428 -9.01 -43.77 -16.39
C LYS A 428 -9.25 -42.94 -15.13
N GLY A 429 -8.56 -43.23 -13.99
CA GLY A 429 -8.64 -42.43 -12.77
C GLY A 429 -8.24 -40.98 -12.98
N THR A 430 -7.21 -40.72 -13.82
CA THR A 430 -6.86 -39.35 -14.18
C THR A 430 -7.93 -38.65 -15.03
N ARG A 431 -8.61 -39.36 -15.94
CA ARG A 431 -9.77 -38.78 -16.68
C ARG A 431 -10.92 -38.44 -15.75
N GLU A 432 -11.23 -39.33 -14.80
CA GLU A 432 -12.23 -39.05 -13.76
C GLU A 432 -11.87 -37.81 -12.95
N MET A 433 -10.56 -37.63 -12.62
CA MET A 433 -10.09 -36.42 -11.94
C MET A 433 -10.25 -35.17 -12.81
N ILE A 434 -9.95 -35.25 -14.12
CA ILE A 434 -10.14 -34.14 -15.07
C ILE A 434 -11.63 -33.75 -15.14
N ALA A 435 -12.53 -34.72 -15.10
CA ALA A 435 -13.98 -34.48 -15.07
C ALA A 435 -14.41 -33.74 -13.79
N LEU A 436 -13.83 -34.08 -12.62
CA LEU A 436 -14.05 -33.33 -11.37
C LEU A 436 -13.51 -31.91 -11.46
N VAL A 437 -12.31 -31.70 -11.99
CA VAL A 437 -11.73 -30.35 -12.21
C VAL A 437 -12.64 -29.52 -13.12
N ARG A 438 -13.16 -30.11 -14.19
CA ARG A 438 -14.10 -29.43 -15.09
C ARG A 438 -15.41 -29.07 -14.38
N ALA A 439 -15.93 -29.94 -13.53
CA ALA A 439 -17.11 -29.65 -12.73
C ALA A 439 -16.84 -28.49 -11.73
N GLY A 440 -15.68 -28.48 -11.10
CA GLY A 440 -15.28 -27.36 -10.22
C GLY A 440 -15.21 -26.01 -10.92
N SER A 441 -14.75 -26.00 -12.17
CA SER A 441 -14.73 -24.79 -13.03
C SER A 441 -16.16 -24.30 -13.38
N ILE A 442 -17.15 -25.19 -13.46
CA ILE A 442 -18.54 -24.86 -13.81
C ILE A 442 -19.36 -24.57 -12.56
N ASP A 443 -19.35 -25.49 -11.58
CA ASP A 443 -20.23 -25.47 -10.41
C ASP A 443 -19.64 -24.69 -9.20
N GLY A 444 -18.33 -24.36 -9.26
CA GLY A 444 -17.59 -23.60 -8.25
C GLY A 444 -16.59 -24.46 -7.47
N TRP A 445 -15.39 -23.91 -7.25
CA TRP A 445 -14.27 -24.60 -6.60
C TRP A 445 -14.52 -24.92 -5.15
N ASP A 446 -15.12 -24.02 -4.37
CA ASP A 446 -15.40 -24.23 -2.94
C ASP A 446 -16.39 -25.40 -2.75
N LYS A 447 -17.38 -25.49 -3.63
CA LYS A 447 -18.36 -26.60 -3.62
C LYS A 447 -17.69 -27.93 -3.99
N LEU A 448 -16.82 -27.93 -5.01
CA LEU A 448 -16.08 -29.13 -5.36
C LEU A 448 -15.19 -29.62 -4.21
N ILE A 449 -14.45 -28.70 -3.58
CA ILE A 449 -13.57 -29.02 -2.47
C ILE A 449 -14.37 -29.63 -1.30
N ALA A 450 -15.53 -29.04 -0.96
CA ALA A 450 -16.41 -29.55 0.08
C ALA A 450 -16.94 -30.95 -0.28
N ALA A 451 -17.43 -31.15 -1.53
CA ALA A 451 -17.92 -32.45 -2.00
C ALA A 451 -16.82 -33.54 -1.99
N VAL A 452 -15.59 -33.18 -2.37
CA VAL A 452 -14.43 -34.09 -2.31
C VAL A 452 -14.07 -34.45 -0.87
N GLN A 453 -14.10 -33.50 0.06
CA GLN A 453 -13.83 -33.75 1.48
C GLN A 453 -14.90 -34.69 2.09
N ASP A 454 -16.17 -34.46 1.74
CA ASP A 454 -17.26 -35.32 2.17
C ASP A 454 -17.14 -36.74 1.58
N ALA A 455 -16.82 -36.87 0.30
CA ALA A 455 -16.57 -38.15 -0.35
C ALA A 455 -15.42 -38.92 0.32
N LEU A 456 -14.31 -38.26 0.60
CA LEU A 456 -13.16 -38.89 1.28
C LEU A 456 -13.54 -39.35 2.70
N ARG A 457 -14.34 -38.55 3.45
CA ARG A 457 -14.83 -38.90 4.78
C ARG A 457 -15.74 -40.13 4.75
N LEU A 458 -16.55 -40.26 3.69
CA LEU A 458 -17.46 -41.38 3.48
C LEU A 458 -16.79 -42.60 2.83
N GLY A 459 -15.50 -42.56 2.53
CA GLY A 459 -14.79 -43.65 1.86
C GLY A 459 -15.20 -43.83 0.38
N ILE A 460 -15.74 -42.79 -0.24
CA ILE A 460 -16.22 -42.83 -1.63
C ILE A 460 -15.06 -42.52 -2.60
N SER A 461 -14.74 -43.48 -3.47
CA SER A 461 -13.69 -43.34 -4.49
C SER A 461 -14.27 -43.41 -5.92
N ASP A 462 -15.36 -42.68 -6.16
CA ASP A 462 -16.07 -42.64 -7.45
C ASP A 462 -16.40 -41.19 -7.84
N SER A 463 -16.05 -40.80 -9.06
CA SER A 463 -16.25 -39.42 -9.53
C SER A 463 -17.74 -39.09 -9.70
N ALA A 464 -18.59 -40.06 -10.11
CA ALA A 464 -20.02 -39.82 -10.27
C ALA A 464 -20.69 -39.53 -8.91
N ALA A 465 -20.25 -40.21 -7.85
CA ALA A 465 -20.73 -39.94 -6.50
C ALA A 465 -20.25 -38.56 -5.98
N VAL A 466 -19.00 -38.18 -6.26
CA VAL A 466 -18.51 -36.81 -5.94
C VAL A 466 -19.32 -35.76 -6.70
N LEU A 467 -19.61 -35.97 -7.98
CA LEU A 467 -20.43 -35.06 -8.79
C LEU A 467 -21.88 -35.00 -8.27
N HIS A 468 -22.41 -36.10 -7.75
CA HIS A 468 -23.69 -36.09 -7.09
C HIS A 468 -23.69 -35.24 -5.83
N LEU A 469 -22.68 -35.41 -4.95
CA LEU A 469 -22.51 -34.57 -3.75
C LEU A 469 -22.35 -33.09 -4.09
N LEU A 470 -21.55 -32.76 -5.14
CA LEU A 470 -21.34 -31.40 -5.63
C LEU A 470 -22.65 -30.72 -6.02
N ARG A 471 -23.58 -31.45 -6.67
CA ARG A 471 -24.85 -30.94 -7.21
C ARG A 471 -26.04 -31.12 -6.28
N MET A 472 -25.80 -31.71 -5.13
CA MET A 472 -26.85 -31.84 -4.12
C MET A 472 -27.29 -30.46 -3.64
N PRO A 473 -28.59 -30.15 -3.58
CA PRO A 473 -29.10 -28.93 -3.00
C PRO A 473 -28.75 -28.87 -1.51
N ASP A 474 -28.54 -27.65 -1.01
CA ASP A 474 -28.24 -27.36 0.39
C ASP A 474 -29.30 -28.05 1.31
N PRO A 475 -28.91 -28.59 2.48
CA PRO A 475 -29.86 -29.19 3.45
C PRO A 475 -31.05 -28.28 3.80
N GLU A 476 -30.86 -26.96 3.81
CA GLU A 476 -31.95 -25.99 4.01
C GLU A 476 -32.90 -25.92 2.81
N GLN A 477 -32.37 -25.99 1.58
CA GLN A 477 -33.20 -26.05 0.36
C GLN A 477 -33.97 -27.39 0.26
N ARG A 478 -33.38 -28.50 0.72
CA ARG A 478 -34.10 -29.82 0.77
C ARG A 478 -35.31 -29.77 1.65
N ARG A 479 -35.31 -29.03 2.76
CA ARG A 479 -36.48 -28.85 3.65
C ARG A 479 -37.60 -28.06 2.95
N GLN A 480 -37.26 -27.16 1.99
CA GLN A 480 -38.26 -26.42 1.21
C GLN A 480 -38.92 -27.27 0.12
N TYR A 481 -38.27 -28.35 -0.34
CA TYR A 481 -38.83 -29.31 -1.30
C TYR A 481 -39.45 -30.54 -0.63
N ALA A 482 -39.55 -30.59 0.70
CA ALA A 482 -40.34 -31.61 1.38
C ALA A 482 -41.79 -31.43 0.94
N VAL A 483 -42.28 -32.38 0.16
CA VAL A 483 -43.68 -32.42 -0.27
C VAL A 483 -44.55 -32.47 0.99
N ALA A 484 -45.37 -31.43 1.21
CA ALA A 484 -46.34 -31.47 2.27
C ALA A 484 -47.31 -32.64 1.96
N LEU A 485 -47.18 -33.70 2.72
CA LEU A 485 -48.09 -34.84 2.59
C LEU A 485 -49.51 -34.37 2.98
N ALA A 486 -50.52 -34.78 2.19
CA ALA A 486 -51.91 -34.59 2.55
C ALA A 486 -52.18 -35.24 3.93
N GLU A 487 -53.02 -34.63 4.75
CA GLU A 487 -53.32 -35.09 6.12
C GLU A 487 -53.60 -36.61 6.20
N GLU A 488 -54.27 -37.14 5.19
CA GLU A 488 -54.61 -38.57 5.06
C GLU A 488 -53.37 -39.47 4.90
N LEU A 489 -52.24 -38.94 4.39
CA LEU A 489 -51.00 -39.69 4.18
C LEU A 489 -50.02 -39.53 5.34
N GLN A 490 -50.18 -38.54 6.21
CA GLN A 490 -49.28 -38.28 7.35
C GLN A 490 -49.25 -39.46 8.33
N GLN A 491 -50.32 -40.22 8.46
CA GLN A 491 -50.40 -41.46 9.29
C GLN A 491 -49.46 -42.58 8.81
N TYR A 492 -48.96 -42.50 7.55
CA TYR A 492 -47.99 -43.44 6.96
C TYR A 492 -46.56 -42.94 6.97
N GLU A 493 -46.33 -41.75 7.48
CA GLU A 493 -44.98 -41.19 7.59
C GLU A 493 -44.17 -41.99 8.62
N ARG A 494 -43.11 -42.61 8.16
CA ARG A 494 -42.18 -43.32 9.04
C ARG A 494 -40.96 -42.44 9.29
N PRO A 495 -40.49 -42.38 10.55
CA PRO A 495 -39.25 -41.69 10.83
C PRO A 495 -38.11 -42.30 10.00
N MET A 496 -37.20 -41.44 9.48
CA MET A 496 -36.02 -41.92 8.77
C MET A 496 -35.29 -42.95 9.62
N PRO A 497 -34.88 -44.08 9.07
CA PRO A 497 -34.13 -45.08 9.80
C PRO A 497 -32.81 -44.46 10.29
N VAL A 498 -32.55 -44.57 11.59
CA VAL A 498 -31.27 -44.14 12.19
C VAL A 498 -30.27 -45.24 11.89
N MET A 499 -29.19 -44.91 11.19
CA MET A 499 -28.17 -45.88 10.74
C MET A 499 -27.56 -46.67 11.91
N ASP A 500 -27.42 -46.06 13.10
CA ASP A 500 -26.93 -46.72 14.31
C ASP A 500 -27.78 -47.96 14.70
N ASN A 501 -29.05 -47.99 14.33
CA ASN A 501 -29.91 -49.15 14.56
C ASN A 501 -29.58 -50.36 13.65
N TYR A 502 -28.96 -50.10 12.48
CA TYR A 502 -28.49 -51.16 11.58
C TYR A 502 -27.18 -51.77 12.05
N ASP A 503 -26.31 -50.99 12.69
CA ASP A 503 -25.06 -51.49 13.29
C ASP A 503 -25.34 -52.46 14.45
N LEU A 504 -26.42 -52.27 15.20
CA LEU A 504 -26.90 -53.21 16.21
C LEU A 504 -27.35 -54.55 15.63
N LEU A 505 -27.89 -54.59 14.41
CA LEU A 505 -28.27 -55.83 13.72
C LEU A 505 -27.02 -56.61 13.24
N LEU A 506 -25.96 -55.92 12.84
CA LEU A 506 -24.69 -56.56 12.47
C LEU A 506 -23.96 -57.15 13.70
N ALA A 507 -24.06 -56.49 14.85
CA ALA A 507 -23.46 -56.97 16.09
C ALA A 507 -24.12 -58.26 16.63
N ASN A 508 -25.41 -58.47 16.35
CA ASN A 508 -26.13 -59.65 16.79
C ASN A 508 -25.96 -60.89 15.87
N THR A 509 -25.35 -60.73 14.67
CA THR A 509 -25.11 -61.85 13.75
C THR A 509 -23.79 -62.57 13.98
N THR A 510 -22.92 -62.11 14.84
CA THR A 510 -21.59 -62.71 15.15
C THR A 510 -21.67 -63.71 16.33
N GLY A 511 -22.88 -63.98 16.91
CA GLY A 511 -23.08 -64.87 18.08
C GLY A 511 -23.74 -66.23 17.83
N ALA A 512 -23.99 -66.65 16.58
CA ALA A 512 -24.68 -67.89 16.30
C ALA A 512 -24.01 -68.71 15.19
N ILE A 513 -22.74 -69.12 15.42
CA ILE A 513 -22.16 -70.33 14.80
C ILE A 513 -21.29 -70.99 15.88
N GLN A 514 -21.89 -71.89 16.65
CA GLN A 514 -21.28 -73.06 17.25
C GLN A 514 -21.92 -74.30 16.66
#